data_91bac112e5d54415ead77d22dc990cd2
#
_entry.id   91bac112e5d54415ead77d22dc990cd2
#
_cell.length_a   1.000
_cell.length_b   1.000
_cell.length_c   1.000
_cell.angle_alpha   90.00
_cell.angle_beta   90.00
_cell.angle_gamma   90.00
#
_symmetry.space_group_name_H-M   'P 1'
#
loop_
_entity.id
_entity.type
_entity.pdbx_description
1 polymer ?
#
loop_
_entity_poly.entity_id
_entity_poly.type
_entity_poly.pdbx_seq_one_letter_code
_entity_poly.pdbx_strand_id
1 'polypeptide(L)'
;MLFSADAFGKFGALDTDQPWTDEARRYYLNIVGKYGAPVQTLLKKAAKLDICAICPLHGPVLTGDLAPYLEKYQTWSSYAPEEKGVLVAYASIHGNTAQAAALLAERLKALGETVVLLDLSRCDMAKAVAQAFRFDRTVLAAASYDGGVFLPMEEF
;
A
#
# COMPACT_ATOMS: atom_id res chain seq x y z
N MET A 1 23.53 -0.73 14.53
CA MET A 1 22.46 0.18 14.09
C MET A 1 22.53 0.36 12.59
N LEU A 2 21.37 0.45 11.91
CA LEU A 2 21.25 0.71 10.47
C LEU A 2 20.65 2.11 10.27
N PHE A 3 21.39 3.04 9.70
CA PHE A 3 20.87 4.32 9.22
C PHE A 3 20.38 4.11 7.79
N SER A 4 19.07 4.04 7.65
CA SER A 4 18.45 3.47 6.45
C SER A 4 17.96 4.51 5.43
N ALA A 5 18.25 5.78 5.64
CA ALA A 5 17.72 6.90 4.84
C ALA A 5 16.19 6.81 4.74
N ASP A 6 15.63 6.80 3.53
CA ASP A 6 14.18 6.68 3.32
C ASP A 6 13.63 5.28 3.60
N ALA A 7 14.49 4.25 3.57
CA ALA A 7 14.02 2.90 3.83
C ALA A 7 13.54 2.75 5.29
N PHE A 8 12.47 1.97 5.47
CA PHE A 8 11.79 1.74 6.76
C PHE A 8 11.10 2.97 7.37
N GLY A 9 11.00 4.07 6.62
CA GLY A 9 10.24 5.24 7.02
C GLY A 9 8.73 5.03 6.98
N LYS A 10 8.00 5.92 7.62
CA LYS A 10 6.53 6.02 7.53
C LYS A 10 6.10 7.48 7.44
N PHE A 11 4.89 7.72 6.91
CA PHE A 11 4.23 9.01 7.06
C PHE A 11 3.73 9.22 8.50
N GLY A 12 3.43 10.48 8.83
CA GLY A 12 3.13 10.90 10.18
C GLY A 12 4.42 11.10 10.98
N ALA A 13 4.49 12.12 11.80
CA ALA A 13 5.67 12.50 12.56
C ALA A 13 6.21 11.35 13.46
N LEU A 14 6.58 11.62 14.67
CA LEU A 14 7.05 10.60 15.62
C LEU A 14 5.91 9.87 16.34
N ASP A 15 4.73 9.77 15.71
CA ASP A 15 3.57 9.06 16.28
C ASP A 15 3.86 7.57 16.45
N THR A 16 4.32 7.22 17.64
CA THR A 16 4.66 5.85 18.01
C THR A 16 3.45 5.02 18.40
N ASP A 17 2.33 5.68 18.74
CA ASP A 17 1.09 5.02 19.16
C ASP A 17 0.27 4.44 18.00
N GLN A 18 0.58 4.85 16.77
CA GLN A 18 -0.08 4.32 15.58
C GLN A 18 0.69 3.14 15.00
N PRO A 19 -0.01 2.08 14.53
CA PRO A 19 0.62 0.95 13.86
C PRO A 19 1.50 1.43 12.69
N TRP A 20 2.74 0.94 12.66
CA TRP A 20 3.73 1.33 11.65
C TRP A 20 3.29 0.94 10.23
N THR A 21 2.65 -0.23 10.07
CA THR A 21 2.50 -0.92 8.79
C THR A 21 1.75 -0.12 7.72
N ASP A 22 0.60 0.50 8.06
CA ASP A 22 -0.25 1.13 7.03
C ASP A 22 0.40 2.40 6.46
N GLU A 23 0.93 3.26 7.32
CA GLU A 23 1.61 4.48 6.88
C GLU A 23 3.00 4.18 6.28
N ALA A 24 3.67 3.11 6.71
CA ALA A 24 4.92 2.66 6.11
C ALA A 24 4.70 2.03 4.73
N ARG A 25 3.61 1.26 4.52
CA ARG A 25 3.22 0.75 3.19
C ARG A 25 2.95 1.91 2.24
N ARG A 26 2.14 2.87 2.69
CA ARG A 26 1.83 4.08 1.92
C ARG A 26 3.09 4.85 1.56
N TYR A 27 4.00 5.05 2.52
CA TYR A 27 5.30 5.68 2.30
C TYR A 27 6.14 4.89 1.29
N TYR A 28 6.32 3.59 1.54
CA TYR A 28 7.14 2.73 0.69
C TYR A 28 6.68 2.75 -0.77
N LEU A 29 5.41 2.48 -1.03
CA LEU A 29 4.91 2.33 -2.40
C LEU A 29 4.90 3.63 -3.19
N ASN A 30 4.75 4.78 -2.53
CA ASN A 30 4.75 6.08 -3.19
C ASN A 30 6.16 6.70 -3.33
N ILE A 31 7.12 6.33 -2.49
CA ILE A 31 8.47 6.94 -2.47
C ILE A 31 9.53 5.94 -2.96
N VAL A 32 9.51 4.73 -2.42
CA VAL A 32 10.58 3.72 -2.59
C VAL A 32 10.19 2.64 -3.60
N GLY A 33 8.89 2.42 -3.84
CA GLY A 33 8.35 1.26 -4.55
C GLY A 33 8.98 0.95 -5.91
N LYS A 34 9.35 1.97 -6.69
CA LYS A 34 10.05 1.78 -7.98
C LYS A 34 11.46 1.20 -7.86
N TYR A 35 12.02 1.15 -6.65
CA TYR A 35 13.38 0.67 -6.37
C TYR A 35 13.41 -0.74 -5.76
N GLY A 36 12.46 -1.62 -6.08
CA GLY A 36 12.37 -2.96 -5.52
C GLY A 36 13.68 -3.76 -5.60
N ALA A 37 14.34 -3.82 -6.75
CA ALA A 37 15.61 -4.56 -6.90
C ALA A 37 16.77 -4.00 -6.05
N PRO A 38 17.02 -2.67 -5.97
CA PRO A 38 17.93 -2.09 -4.99
C PRO A 38 17.60 -2.44 -3.53
N VAL A 39 16.31 -2.41 -3.15
CA VAL A 39 15.86 -2.79 -1.80
C VAL A 39 16.15 -4.26 -1.52
N GLN A 40 15.87 -5.17 -2.45
CA GLN A 40 16.22 -6.59 -2.32
C GLN A 40 17.73 -6.80 -2.12
N THR A 41 18.55 -6.01 -2.81
CA THR A 41 20.01 -6.05 -2.65
C THR A 41 20.42 -5.56 -1.27
N LEU A 42 19.80 -4.48 -0.78
CA LEU A 42 20.02 -3.96 0.57
C LEU A 42 19.67 -5.01 1.63
N LEU A 43 18.49 -5.65 1.52
CA LEU A 43 18.03 -6.68 2.47
C LEU A 43 19.01 -7.86 2.53
N LYS A 44 19.53 -8.32 1.37
CA LYS A 44 20.55 -9.39 1.33
C LYS A 44 21.87 -9.00 2.00
N LYS A 45 22.26 -7.73 1.95
CA LYS A 45 23.44 -7.22 2.67
C LYS A 45 23.16 -7.10 4.16
N ALA A 46 22.01 -6.54 4.52
CA ALA A 46 21.58 -6.33 5.90
C ALA A 46 21.45 -7.66 6.68
N ALA A 47 21.00 -8.73 6.02
CA ALA A 47 20.88 -10.07 6.62
C ALA A 47 22.22 -10.67 7.12
N LYS A 48 23.37 -10.10 6.72
CA LYS A 48 24.71 -10.52 7.15
C LYS A 48 25.21 -9.71 8.35
N LEU A 49 24.45 -8.74 8.81
CA LEU A 49 24.83 -7.79 9.87
C LEU A 49 23.98 -8.04 11.11
N ASP A 50 24.58 -7.89 12.27
CA ASP A 50 23.85 -7.85 13.54
C ASP A 50 23.28 -6.45 13.75
N ILE A 51 22.01 -6.27 13.35
CA ILE A 51 21.31 -5.00 13.41
C ILE A 51 20.35 -5.01 14.60
N CYS A 52 20.61 -4.18 15.60
CA CYS A 52 19.78 -4.04 16.80
C CYS A 52 18.79 -2.86 16.73
N ALA A 53 18.94 -1.96 15.77
CA ALA A 53 18.04 -0.82 15.55
C ALA A 53 18.11 -0.33 14.11
N ILE A 54 16.96 0.12 13.56
CA ILE A 54 16.84 0.77 12.27
C ILE A 54 16.45 2.24 12.52
N CYS A 55 17.23 3.15 11.97
CA CYS A 55 17.09 4.60 12.14
C CYS A 55 16.73 5.23 10.78
N PRO A 56 15.43 5.28 10.40
CA PRO A 56 15.00 5.95 9.17
C PRO A 56 15.05 7.47 9.32
N LEU A 57 15.05 8.19 8.22
CA LEU A 57 14.94 9.66 8.21
C LEU A 57 13.54 10.15 8.55
N HIS A 58 12.53 9.33 8.31
CA HIS A 58 11.11 9.65 8.54
C HIS A 58 10.45 8.63 9.45
N GLY A 59 9.79 9.09 10.50
CA GLY A 59 9.15 8.25 11.50
C GLY A 59 10.07 7.87 12.66
N PRO A 60 9.63 6.93 13.51
CA PRO A 60 10.37 6.55 14.73
C PRO A 60 11.56 5.64 14.44
N VAL A 61 12.50 5.60 15.36
CA VAL A 61 13.54 4.57 15.41
C VAL A 61 12.87 3.23 15.74
N LEU A 62 13.18 2.21 14.94
CA LEU A 62 12.66 0.86 15.12
C LEU A 62 13.66 0.03 15.93
N THR A 63 13.18 -0.57 17.02
CA THR A 63 13.98 -1.38 17.97
C THR A 63 13.23 -2.64 18.37
N GLY A 64 13.87 -3.52 19.12
CA GLY A 64 13.28 -4.78 19.56
C GLY A 64 13.27 -5.82 18.44
N ASP A 65 12.14 -6.47 18.20
CA ASP A 65 12.03 -7.43 17.10
C ASP A 65 11.90 -6.69 15.76
N LEU A 66 12.94 -6.78 14.96
CA LEU A 66 13.02 -6.15 13.64
C LEU A 66 12.48 -7.03 12.50
N ALA A 67 12.22 -8.31 12.75
CA ALA A 67 11.77 -9.26 11.73
C ALA A 67 10.50 -8.80 10.99
N PRO A 68 9.43 -8.31 11.66
CA PRO A 68 8.21 -7.88 10.98
C PRO A 68 8.45 -6.74 9.95
N TYR A 69 9.36 -5.82 10.25
CA TYR A 69 9.70 -4.73 9.34
C TYR A 69 10.46 -5.21 8.11
N LEU A 70 11.41 -6.13 8.31
CA LEU A 70 12.19 -6.74 7.22
C LEU A 70 11.32 -7.61 6.32
N GLU A 71 10.38 -8.37 6.88
CA GLU A 71 9.42 -9.20 6.15
C GLU A 71 8.51 -8.34 5.26
N LYS A 72 7.99 -7.22 5.78
CA LYS A 72 7.19 -6.28 4.98
C LYS A 72 8.00 -5.71 3.81
N TYR A 73 9.23 -5.27 4.07
CA TYR A 73 10.10 -4.78 3.01
C TYR A 73 10.47 -5.85 1.99
N GLN A 74 10.65 -7.11 2.42
CA GLN A 74 10.85 -8.25 1.51
C GLN A 74 9.64 -8.43 0.60
N THR A 75 8.43 -8.41 1.15
CA THR A 75 7.16 -8.55 0.41
C THR A 75 6.98 -7.41 -0.57
N TRP A 76 7.07 -6.16 -0.11
CA TRP A 76 6.83 -4.99 -0.95
C TRP A 76 7.84 -4.85 -2.07
N SER A 77 9.13 -5.10 -1.79
CA SER A 77 10.21 -4.97 -2.77
C SER A 77 10.27 -6.11 -3.80
N SER A 78 9.61 -7.23 -3.53
CA SER A 78 9.40 -8.31 -4.50
C SER A 78 8.10 -8.15 -5.30
N TYR A 79 7.32 -7.10 -5.01
CA TYR A 79 5.98 -6.87 -5.58
C TYR A 79 5.00 -8.02 -5.33
N ALA A 80 5.21 -8.77 -4.27
CA ALA A 80 4.28 -9.79 -3.82
C ALA A 80 3.10 -9.13 -3.07
N PRO A 81 1.88 -9.62 -3.24
CA PRO A 81 0.76 -9.15 -2.42
C PRO A 81 0.98 -9.53 -0.96
N GLU A 82 0.50 -8.68 -0.06
CA GLU A 82 0.62 -8.95 1.38
C GLU A 82 -0.41 -9.97 1.87
N GLU A 83 -1.58 -9.97 1.25
CA GLU A 83 -2.70 -10.81 1.64
C GLU A 83 -3.63 -11.12 0.46
N LYS A 84 -4.37 -12.20 0.59
CA LYS A 84 -5.44 -12.53 -0.35
C LYS A 84 -6.64 -11.63 -0.09
N GLY A 85 -7.18 -11.05 -1.15
CA GLY A 85 -8.33 -10.19 -1.07
C GLY A 85 -8.57 -9.43 -2.37
N VAL A 86 -9.54 -8.55 -2.35
CA VAL A 86 -9.95 -7.78 -3.54
C VAL A 86 -10.02 -6.31 -3.19
N LEU A 87 -9.25 -5.50 -3.91
CA LEU A 87 -9.52 -4.06 -3.98
C LEU A 87 -10.58 -3.82 -5.07
N VAL A 88 -11.69 -3.18 -4.71
CA VAL A 88 -12.65 -2.63 -5.66
C VAL A 88 -12.47 -1.12 -5.67
N ALA A 89 -11.74 -0.60 -6.64
CA ALA A 89 -11.51 0.84 -6.83
C ALA A 89 -12.49 1.38 -7.87
N TYR A 90 -13.21 2.44 -7.55
CA TYR A 90 -14.17 3.02 -8.46
C TYR A 90 -14.08 4.54 -8.52
N ALA A 91 -14.52 5.09 -9.69
CA ALA A 91 -14.72 6.51 -9.89
C ALA A 91 -16.09 6.74 -10.54
N SER A 92 -16.99 7.45 -9.85
CA SER A 92 -18.39 7.61 -10.26
C SER A 92 -18.78 9.08 -10.34
N ILE A 93 -19.45 9.46 -11.43
CA ILE A 93 -19.95 10.84 -11.64
C ILE A 93 -21.35 10.99 -11.02
N HIS A 94 -22.27 10.11 -11.38
CA HIS A 94 -23.70 10.22 -11.02
C HIS A 94 -24.17 9.12 -10.06
N GLY A 95 -23.26 8.35 -9.48
CA GLY A 95 -23.57 7.31 -8.49
C GLY A 95 -23.84 5.91 -9.06
N ASN A 96 -24.11 5.74 -10.34
CA ASN A 96 -24.43 4.41 -10.92
C ASN A 96 -23.24 3.45 -10.81
N THR A 97 -22.04 3.89 -11.16
CA THR A 97 -20.81 3.08 -11.01
C THR A 97 -20.54 2.78 -9.54
N ALA A 98 -20.78 3.73 -8.64
CA ALA A 98 -20.65 3.52 -7.20
C ALA A 98 -21.60 2.41 -6.68
N GLN A 99 -22.87 2.42 -7.12
CA GLN A 99 -23.83 1.38 -6.76
C GLN A 99 -23.42 0.00 -7.27
N ALA A 100 -22.95 -0.09 -8.52
CA ALA A 100 -22.48 -1.34 -9.10
C ALA A 100 -21.24 -1.88 -8.36
N ALA A 101 -20.28 -1.00 -8.03
CA ALA A 101 -19.09 -1.35 -7.25
C ALA A 101 -19.45 -1.82 -5.83
N ALA A 102 -20.37 -1.14 -5.16
CA ALA A 102 -20.85 -1.54 -3.84
C ALA A 102 -21.53 -2.90 -3.87
N LEU A 103 -22.43 -3.15 -4.83
CA LEU A 103 -23.10 -4.45 -5.00
C LEU A 103 -22.09 -5.58 -5.25
N LEU A 104 -21.07 -5.34 -6.08
CA LEU A 104 -20.00 -6.31 -6.31
C LEU A 104 -19.24 -6.60 -5.01
N ALA A 105 -18.86 -5.55 -4.27
CA ALA A 105 -18.15 -5.70 -3.01
C ALA A 105 -18.94 -6.50 -1.98
N GLU A 106 -20.25 -6.26 -1.86
CA GLU A 106 -21.15 -7.04 -0.98
C GLU A 106 -21.21 -8.52 -1.40
N ARG A 107 -21.33 -8.80 -2.69
CA ARG A 107 -21.36 -10.18 -3.20
C ARG A 107 -20.02 -10.90 -2.94
N LEU A 108 -18.90 -10.26 -3.15
CA LEU A 108 -17.59 -10.84 -2.87
C LEU A 108 -17.42 -11.12 -1.36
N LYS A 109 -17.85 -10.20 -0.50
CA LYS A 109 -17.87 -10.43 0.97
C LYS A 109 -18.75 -11.61 1.36
N ALA A 110 -19.92 -11.75 0.73
CA ALA A 110 -20.82 -12.88 0.97
C ALA A 110 -20.21 -14.22 0.54
N LEU A 111 -19.27 -14.21 -0.39
CA LEU A 111 -18.48 -15.38 -0.80
C LEU A 111 -17.26 -15.64 0.12
N GLY A 112 -17.08 -14.86 1.18
CA GLY A 112 -16.00 -15.00 2.14
C GLY A 112 -14.71 -14.27 1.77
N GLU A 113 -14.72 -13.41 0.74
CA GLU A 113 -13.53 -12.65 0.34
C GLU A 113 -13.29 -11.43 1.25
N THR A 114 -12.02 -11.14 1.52
CA THR A 114 -11.62 -9.85 2.10
C THR A 114 -11.74 -8.78 1.02
N VAL A 115 -12.54 -7.73 1.25
CA VAL A 115 -12.81 -6.70 0.24
C VAL A 115 -12.61 -5.31 0.81
N VAL A 116 -11.82 -4.49 0.11
CA VAL A 116 -11.74 -3.05 0.32
C VAL A 116 -12.40 -2.35 -0.86
N LEU A 117 -13.33 -1.44 -0.57
CA LEU A 117 -14.03 -0.61 -1.55
C LEU A 117 -13.54 0.82 -1.43
N LEU A 118 -13.00 1.40 -2.52
CA LEU A 118 -12.46 2.76 -2.53
C LEU A 118 -13.11 3.62 -3.62
N ASP A 119 -13.58 4.79 -3.21
CA ASP A 119 -13.98 5.87 -4.10
C ASP A 119 -12.75 6.74 -4.43
N LEU A 120 -12.22 6.59 -5.62
CA LEU A 120 -11.04 7.34 -6.09
C LEU A 120 -11.28 8.85 -6.21
N SER A 121 -12.55 9.28 -6.30
CA SER A 121 -12.90 10.70 -6.33
C SER A 121 -12.84 11.37 -4.94
N ARG A 122 -12.70 10.58 -3.87
CA ARG A 122 -12.80 11.04 -2.48
C ARG A 122 -11.69 10.54 -1.57
N CYS A 123 -10.90 9.55 -2.01
CA CYS A 123 -9.80 9.02 -1.21
C CYS A 123 -8.48 9.73 -1.53
N ASP A 124 -7.52 9.59 -0.63
CA ASP A 124 -6.12 9.92 -0.89
C ASP A 124 -5.55 8.91 -1.89
N MET A 125 -5.05 9.40 -3.04
CA MET A 125 -4.52 8.56 -4.11
C MET A 125 -3.33 7.70 -3.64
N ALA A 126 -2.48 8.23 -2.76
CA ALA A 126 -1.39 7.47 -2.18
C ALA A 126 -1.87 6.27 -1.34
N LYS A 127 -3.02 6.41 -0.67
CA LYS A 127 -3.68 5.27 0.01
C LYS A 127 -4.26 4.28 -0.98
N ALA A 128 -4.85 4.75 -2.07
CA ALA A 128 -5.40 3.88 -3.11
C ALA A 128 -4.31 3.00 -3.73
N VAL A 129 -3.18 3.58 -4.11
CA VAL A 129 -2.00 2.87 -4.62
C VAL A 129 -1.50 1.85 -3.60
N ALA A 130 -1.37 2.22 -2.32
CA ALA A 130 -0.95 1.31 -1.26
C ALA A 130 -1.89 0.09 -1.13
N GLN A 131 -3.20 0.27 -1.29
CA GLN A 131 -4.16 -0.82 -1.26
C GLN A 131 -4.09 -1.70 -2.52
N ALA A 132 -3.76 -1.14 -3.69
CA ALA A 132 -3.57 -1.91 -4.92
C ALA A 132 -2.44 -2.92 -4.82
N PHE A 133 -1.36 -2.56 -4.12
CA PHE A 133 -0.24 -3.47 -3.87
C PHE A 133 -0.45 -4.42 -2.67
N ARG A 134 -1.40 -4.11 -1.80
CA ARG A 134 -1.71 -4.93 -0.63
C ARG A 134 -2.38 -6.23 -1.00
N PHE A 135 -3.35 -6.19 -1.93
CA PHE A 135 -4.18 -7.34 -2.29
C PHE A 135 -3.70 -7.99 -3.59
N ASP A 136 -4.02 -9.27 -3.73
CA ASP A 136 -3.68 -10.08 -4.91
C ASP A 136 -4.63 -9.87 -6.10
N ARG A 137 -5.76 -9.17 -5.90
CA ARG A 137 -6.76 -8.89 -6.95
C ARG A 137 -7.27 -7.46 -6.87
N THR A 138 -7.43 -6.84 -8.03
CA THR A 138 -7.98 -5.49 -8.16
C THR A 138 -9.07 -5.47 -9.21
N VAL A 139 -10.20 -4.85 -8.87
CA VAL A 139 -11.30 -4.54 -9.78
C VAL A 139 -11.36 -3.03 -9.95
N LEU A 140 -11.37 -2.59 -11.20
CA LEU A 140 -11.48 -1.18 -11.59
C LEU A 140 -12.86 -0.92 -12.18
N ALA A 141 -13.57 0.08 -11.67
CA ALA A 141 -14.89 0.48 -12.16
C ALA A 141 -14.96 2.00 -12.34
N ALA A 142 -15.08 2.48 -13.57
CA ALA A 142 -15.13 3.90 -13.87
C ALA A 142 -16.28 4.24 -14.82
N ALA A 143 -16.77 5.48 -14.71
CA ALA A 143 -17.62 6.07 -15.71
C ALA A 143 -16.78 6.55 -16.88
N SER A 144 -17.38 6.57 -18.09
CA SER A 144 -16.82 7.28 -19.23
C SER A 144 -17.06 8.79 -19.07
N TYR A 145 -16.06 9.58 -19.43
CA TYR A 145 -16.14 11.03 -19.38
C TYR A 145 -15.36 11.63 -20.56
N ASP A 146 -16.01 12.50 -21.34
CA ASP A 146 -15.41 13.19 -22.50
C ASP A 146 -14.65 12.26 -23.47
N GLY A 147 -15.22 11.09 -23.76
CA GLY A 147 -14.63 10.08 -24.65
C GLY A 147 -13.49 9.26 -24.04
N GLY A 148 -13.15 9.46 -22.77
CA GLY A 148 -12.11 8.76 -22.02
C GLY A 148 -12.62 8.13 -20.72
N VAL A 149 -11.69 7.75 -19.87
CA VAL A 149 -11.95 7.31 -18.50
C VAL A 149 -12.10 8.53 -17.59
N PHE A 150 -12.99 8.47 -16.62
CA PHE A 150 -13.16 9.54 -15.63
C PHE A 150 -11.84 9.78 -14.86
N LEU A 151 -11.40 11.05 -14.81
CA LEU A 151 -10.06 11.48 -14.37
C LEU A 151 -9.49 10.81 -13.11
N PRO A 152 -10.25 10.63 -12.00
CA PRO A 152 -9.68 9.97 -10.82
C PRO A 152 -9.23 8.52 -11.07
N MET A 153 -9.85 7.83 -12.03
CA MET A 153 -9.43 6.48 -12.42
C MET A 153 -8.24 6.51 -13.38
N GLU A 154 -8.12 7.54 -14.20
CA GLU A 154 -6.96 7.74 -15.10
C GLU A 154 -5.71 8.07 -14.30
N GLU A 155 -5.84 8.87 -13.23
CA GLU A 155 -4.75 9.21 -12.31
C GLU A 155 -4.26 7.98 -11.52
N PHE A 156 -5.17 7.09 -11.11
CA PHE A 156 -4.86 5.85 -10.39
C PHE A 156 -4.12 4.83 -11.25
#